data_fefc9c4c59097896616d0254e4e70087
#
_entry.id   fefc9c4c59097896616d0254e4e70087
#
_cell.length_a   1.000
_cell.length_b   1.000
_cell.length_c   1.000
_cell.angle_alpha   90.00
_cell.angle_beta   90.00
_cell.angle_gamma   90.00
#
_symmetry.space_group_name_H-M   'P 1'
#
loop_
_entity.id
_entity.type
_entity.pdbx_description
1 polymer ?
#
loop_
_entity_poly.entity_id
_entity_poly.type
_entity_poly.pdbx_seq_one_letter_code
_entity_poly.pdbx_strand_id
1 'polypeptide(L)'
;APLEAHSASTRGDRLADIQAGVNALGKLADGGVHLAVNKAVWNSSPFHKVEHAIVHSVGGKHPAGNVGVQISHIAPIRKGETVWTMPVTLLAALGRVINTGKLDLTRKVAVTGPVVADPAYVVALPGTPVKELVDVPADARVIGGDVLTGENLGADGYLGYFQDQLTLLHEGTEREWFGWAKPFRPKVHSSSWCYFSWLTPGKKYDMDTNLHGGPRAFVETKCFEDVTPMDIFPIYLIKACLAGDIEKMEKFGIYEVLPEDLALCDYVDPSKNDIQAIIQQGIDLMIKEMA
;
A
#
# COMPACT_ATOMS: atom_id res chain seq x y z
N ALA A 1 4.82 2.69 3.60
CA ALA A 1 5.13 2.88 2.17
C ALA A 1 6.02 4.12 1.99
N PRO A 2 6.72 4.26 0.86
CA PRO A 2 7.38 5.51 0.51
C PRO A 2 6.35 6.65 0.49
N LEU A 3 6.66 7.77 1.14
CA LEU A 3 5.77 8.92 1.28
C LEU A 3 4.49 8.65 2.11
N GLU A 4 4.38 7.51 2.76
CA GLU A 4 3.26 7.24 3.65
C GLU A 4 3.28 8.15 4.87
N ALA A 5 2.13 8.73 5.19
CA ALA A 5 1.97 9.61 6.33
C ALA A 5 1.80 8.82 7.63
N HIS A 6 2.48 9.25 8.68
CA HIS A 6 2.36 8.63 10.00
C HIS A 6 1.06 9.06 10.70
N SER A 7 0.06 8.19 10.75
CA SER A 7 -1.24 8.42 11.42
C SER A 7 -1.19 8.29 12.96
N ALA A 8 -0.03 8.41 13.57
CA ALA A 8 0.15 8.19 15.02
C ALA A 8 -0.69 9.14 15.91
N SER A 9 -1.10 10.30 15.40
CA SER A 9 -1.79 11.32 16.20
C SER A 9 -3.31 11.10 16.38
N THR A 10 -3.91 10.08 15.73
CA THR A 10 -5.37 9.92 15.72
C THR A 10 -5.90 8.81 16.63
N ARG A 11 -5.02 8.04 17.27
CA ARG A 11 -5.38 6.73 17.82
C ARG A 11 -5.64 6.70 19.32
N GLY A 12 -5.08 7.64 20.08
CA GLY A 12 -5.13 7.59 21.55
C GLY A 12 -6.45 8.07 22.16
N ASP A 13 -7.12 9.01 21.51
CA ASP A 13 -8.35 9.63 21.98
C ASP A 13 -9.62 8.81 21.68
N ARG A 14 -9.51 7.75 20.87
CA ARG A 14 -10.62 6.86 20.48
C ARG A 14 -10.50 5.44 21.02
N LEU A 15 -9.75 5.21 22.09
CA LEU A 15 -9.50 3.85 22.59
C LEU A 15 -10.79 3.12 23.01
N ALA A 16 -11.74 3.83 23.61
CA ALA A 16 -13.04 3.26 23.99
C ALA A 16 -13.87 2.83 22.76
N ASP A 17 -13.79 3.61 21.69
CA ASP A 17 -14.48 3.27 20.44
C ASP A 17 -13.81 2.06 19.76
N ILE A 18 -12.47 2.01 19.76
CA ILE A 18 -11.72 0.85 19.25
C ILE A 18 -12.09 -0.41 20.04
N GLN A 19 -12.16 -0.33 21.37
CA GLN A 19 -12.57 -1.46 22.22
C GLN A 19 -13.98 -1.95 21.87
N ALA A 20 -14.93 -1.04 21.69
CA ALA A 20 -16.31 -1.41 21.28
C ALA A 20 -16.34 -2.09 19.90
N GLY A 21 -15.53 -1.59 18.95
CA GLY A 21 -15.36 -2.19 17.62
C GLY A 21 -14.78 -3.59 17.70
N VAL A 22 -13.71 -3.80 18.48
CA VAL A 22 -13.09 -5.11 18.71
C VAL A 22 -14.09 -6.10 19.30
N ASN A 23 -14.84 -5.69 20.32
CA ASN A 23 -15.85 -6.54 20.95
C ASN A 23 -16.97 -6.95 19.98
N ALA A 24 -17.32 -6.08 19.03
CA ALA A 24 -18.29 -6.39 18.00
C ALA A 24 -17.74 -7.36 16.96
N LEU A 25 -16.52 -7.12 16.44
CA LEU A 25 -15.88 -7.99 15.46
C LEU A 25 -15.56 -9.37 16.03
N GLY A 26 -15.16 -9.45 17.28
CA GLY A 26 -14.89 -10.73 17.96
C GLY A 26 -16.11 -11.65 18.06
N LYS A 27 -17.33 -11.13 17.83
CA LYS A 27 -18.55 -11.95 17.73
C LYS A 27 -18.82 -12.47 16.31
N LEU A 28 -18.13 -11.91 15.31
CA LEU A 28 -18.31 -12.24 13.90
C LEU A 28 -17.18 -13.12 13.36
N ALA A 29 -16.02 -13.13 14.02
CA ALA A 29 -14.83 -13.82 13.57
C ALA A 29 -14.45 -14.93 14.56
N ASP A 30 -14.52 -16.19 14.14
CA ASP A 30 -14.17 -17.35 14.96
C ASP A 30 -12.67 -17.37 15.31
N GLY A 31 -11.82 -16.84 14.42
CA GLY A 31 -10.36 -16.76 14.62
C GLY A 31 -9.90 -15.64 15.56
N GLY A 32 -10.84 -14.83 16.08
CA GLY A 32 -10.51 -13.68 16.91
C GLY A 32 -10.12 -12.43 16.15
N VAL A 33 -9.75 -11.37 16.88
CA VAL A 33 -9.35 -10.08 16.34
C VAL A 33 -7.86 -9.87 16.55
N HIS A 34 -7.14 -9.57 15.46
CA HIS A 34 -5.71 -9.29 15.47
C HIS A 34 -5.48 -7.80 15.21
N LEU A 35 -4.65 -7.16 16.03
CA LEU A 35 -4.24 -5.76 15.87
C LEU A 35 -2.74 -5.68 15.61
N ALA A 36 -2.36 -5.09 14.48
CA ALA A 36 -0.96 -4.85 14.15
C ALA A 36 -0.51 -3.46 14.61
N VAL A 37 0.60 -3.39 15.32
CA VAL A 37 1.20 -2.17 15.84
C VAL A 37 2.63 -2.05 15.34
N ASN A 38 2.99 -0.88 14.83
CA ASN A 38 4.36 -0.63 14.38
C ASN A 38 5.35 -0.76 15.56
N LYS A 39 6.40 -1.56 15.37
CA LYS A 39 7.46 -1.82 16.35
C LYS A 39 8.08 -0.54 16.92
N ALA A 40 8.20 0.51 16.12
CA ALA A 40 8.79 1.78 16.57
C ALA A 40 7.99 2.46 17.68
N VAL A 41 6.67 2.25 17.73
CA VAL A 41 5.76 2.81 18.74
C VAL A 41 5.21 1.75 19.68
N TRP A 42 5.74 0.54 19.66
CA TRP A 42 5.26 -0.60 20.44
C TRP A 42 5.08 -0.27 21.91
N ASN A 43 6.13 0.20 22.57
CA ASN A 43 6.12 0.47 24.03
C ASN A 43 5.19 1.62 24.45
N SER A 44 4.89 2.54 23.55
CA SER A 44 4.00 3.69 23.80
C SER A 44 2.58 3.51 23.27
N SER A 45 2.32 2.37 22.62
CA SER A 45 1.03 2.11 21.99
C SER A 45 -0.09 1.93 23.03
N PRO A 46 -1.22 2.64 22.89
CA PRO A 46 -2.39 2.43 23.74
C PRO A 46 -3.09 1.12 23.48
N PHE A 47 -2.81 0.45 22.36
CA PHE A 47 -3.48 -0.81 21.95
C PHE A 47 -3.18 -1.98 22.86
N HIS A 48 -2.13 -1.94 23.68
CA HIS A 48 -1.91 -2.94 24.75
C HIS A 48 -3.02 -2.99 25.82
N LYS A 49 -3.86 -1.95 25.86
CA LYS A 49 -5.00 -1.86 26.79
C LYS A 49 -6.29 -2.41 26.17
N VAL A 50 -6.27 -2.79 24.90
CA VAL A 50 -7.44 -3.34 24.22
C VAL A 50 -7.59 -4.79 24.62
N GLU A 51 -8.73 -5.12 25.18
CA GLU A 51 -9.10 -6.48 25.57
C GLU A 51 -9.72 -7.26 24.40
N HIS A 52 -9.66 -8.57 24.45
CA HIS A 52 -10.22 -9.46 23.42
C HIS A 52 -9.62 -9.30 22.02
N ALA A 53 -8.40 -8.76 21.93
CA ALA A 53 -7.62 -8.71 20.71
C ALA A 53 -6.21 -9.24 20.95
N ILE A 54 -5.65 -9.88 19.93
CA ILE A 54 -4.24 -10.31 19.93
C ILE A 54 -3.44 -9.19 19.27
N VAL A 55 -2.55 -8.56 20.04
CA VAL A 55 -1.75 -7.43 19.56
C VAL A 55 -0.39 -7.92 19.07
N HIS A 56 -0.06 -7.61 17.81
CA HIS A 56 1.18 -8.01 17.15
C HIS A 56 2.11 -6.81 16.97
N SER A 57 3.41 -7.02 17.20
CA SER A 57 4.46 -6.06 16.87
C SER A 57 4.95 -6.29 15.46
N VAL A 58 4.71 -5.33 14.57
CA VAL A 58 5.12 -5.40 13.17
C VAL A 58 6.21 -4.37 12.91
N GLY A 59 7.31 -4.80 12.30
CA GLY A 59 8.41 -3.90 11.97
C GLY A 59 9.20 -4.40 10.78
N GLY A 60 9.79 -3.48 10.06
CA GLY A 60 10.56 -3.77 8.85
C GLY A 60 10.50 -2.62 7.87
N LYS A 61 11.16 -2.81 6.73
CA LYS A 61 11.00 -1.93 5.58
C LYS A 61 9.67 -2.23 4.90
N HIS A 62 9.18 -1.32 4.06
CA HIS A 62 8.08 -1.62 3.16
C HIS A 62 8.43 -2.90 2.34
N PRO A 63 7.48 -3.86 2.15
CA PRO A 63 6.04 -3.81 2.43
C PRO A 63 5.58 -4.41 3.78
N ALA A 64 6.41 -4.48 4.82
CA ALA A 64 6.01 -5.03 6.12
C ALA A 64 4.75 -4.37 6.73
N GLY A 65 4.37 -3.17 6.24
CA GLY A 65 3.14 -2.48 6.62
C GLY A 65 1.89 -2.96 5.91
N ASN A 66 2.03 -3.68 4.79
CA ASN A 66 0.89 -4.19 4.03
C ASN A 66 0.16 -5.30 4.80
N VAL A 67 -1.15 -5.30 4.72
CA VAL A 67 -1.96 -6.23 5.49
C VAL A 67 -1.78 -7.68 5.03
N GLY A 68 -1.62 -7.93 3.74
CA GLY A 68 -1.33 -9.25 3.19
C GLY A 68 -0.02 -9.84 3.73
N VAL A 69 1.04 -9.02 3.76
CA VAL A 69 2.33 -9.40 4.35
C VAL A 69 2.21 -9.70 5.85
N GLN A 70 1.41 -8.93 6.58
CA GLN A 70 1.18 -9.19 8.01
C GLN A 70 0.42 -10.50 8.23
N ILE A 71 -0.61 -10.76 7.42
CA ILE A 71 -1.40 -11.99 7.49
C ILE A 71 -0.53 -13.20 7.17
N SER A 72 0.32 -13.14 6.13
CA SER A 72 1.21 -14.26 5.76
C SER A 72 2.15 -14.69 6.90
N HIS A 73 2.53 -13.75 7.78
CA HIS A 73 3.38 -14.05 8.95
C HIS A 73 2.61 -14.43 10.21
N ILE A 74 1.36 -13.97 10.37
CA ILE A 74 0.55 -14.19 11.58
C ILE A 74 -0.32 -15.43 11.43
N ALA A 75 -1.04 -15.53 10.31
CA ALA A 75 -1.98 -16.60 10.02
C ALA A 75 -2.12 -16.75 8.49
N PRO A 76 -1.18 -17.45 7.81
CA PRO A 76 -1.21 -17.62 6.36
C PRO A 76 -2.55 -18.20 5.89
N ILE A 77 -3.11 -17.61 4.83
CA ILE A 77 -4.42 -18.00 4.29
C ILE A 77 -4.27 -19.21 3.38
N ARG A 78 -5.17 -20.20 3.54
CA ARG A 78 -5.27 -21.37 2.70
C ARG A 78 -6.54 -21.34 1.86
N LYS A 79 -6.60 -22.20 0.86
CA LYS A 79 -7.80 -22.39 0.02
C LYS A 79 -9.04 -22.62 0.88
N GLY A 80 -10.07 -21.79 0.68
CA GLY A 80 -11.34 -21.87 1.42
C GLY A 80 -11.37 -21.12 2.75
N GLU A 81 -10.27 -20.51 3.18
CA GLU A 81 -10.24 -19.65 4.35
C GLU A 81 -10.54 -18.19 3.95
N THR A 82 -11.14 -17.43 4.86
CA THR A 82 -11.48 -16.02 4.65
C THR A 82 -10.98 -15.19 5.82
N VAL A 83 -10.24 -14.13 5.53
CA VAL A 83 -9.79 -13.15 6.52
C VAL A 83 -10.37 -11.77 6.17
N TRP A 84 -11.03 -11.16 7.14
CA TRP A 84 -11.55 -9.80 7.02
C TRP A 84 -10.53 -8.80 7.55
N THR A 85 -10.25 -7.77 6.77
CA THR A 85 -9.34 -6.70 7.15
C THR A 85 -10.06 -5.36 7.26
N MET A 86 -9.62 -4.52 8.19
CA MET A 86 -10.23 -3.21 8.41
C MET A 86 -9.17 -2.21 8.89
N PRO A 87 -9.10 -1.01 8.30
CA PRO A 87 -8.30 0.08 8.86
C PRO A 87 -8.76 0.45 10.27
N VAL A 88 -7.82 0.74 11.16
CA VAL A 88 -8.12 1.08 12.57
C VAL A 88 -9.01 2.33 12.70
N THR A 89 -8.97 3.23 11.73
CA THR A 89 -9.84 4.41 11.65
C THR A 89 -11.30 4.03 11.47
N LEU A 90 -11.57 3.04 10.62
CA LEU A 90 -12.92 2.50 10.42
C LEU A 90 -13.38 1.65 11.60
N LEU A 91 -12.48 0.91 12.24
CA LEU A 91 -12.78 0.20 13.49
C LEU A 91 -13.24 1.17 14.58
N ALA A 92 -12.54 2.30 14.73
CA ALA A 92 -12.95 3.35 15.66
C ALA A 92 -14.29 4.00 15.30
N ALA A 93 -14.57 4.21 14.00
CA ALA A 93 -15.86 4.73 13.54
C ALA A 93 -17.01 3.74 13.84
N LEU A 94 -16.79 2.44 13.60
CA LEU A 94 -17.73 1.37 13.96
C LEU A 94 -18.04 1.38 15.47
N GLY A 95 -16.99 1.41 16.31
CA GLY A 95 -17.16 1.44 17.75
C GLY A 95 -17.87 2.69 18.22
N ARG A 96 -17.65 3.84 17.60
CA ARG A 96 -18.36 5.07 17.90
C ARG A 96 -19.85 4.98 17.59
N VAL A 97 -20.21 4.35 16.48
CA VAL A 97 -21.63 4.06 16.17
C VAL A 97 -22.25 3.20 17.28
N ILE A 98 -21.55 2.17 17.73
CA ILE A 98 -22.01 1.29 18.81
C ILE A 98 -22.19 2.06 20.12
N ASN A 99 -21.24 2.91 20.49
CA ASN A 99 -21.25 3.66 21.75
C ASN A 99 -22.24 4.84 21.75
N THR A 100 -22.45 5.50 20.60
CA THR A 100 -23.16 6.79 20.55
C THR A 100 -24.37 6.81 19.62
N GLY A 101 -24.54 5.80 18.76
CA GLY A 101 -25.53 5.77 17.70
C GLY A 101 -25.25 6.74 16.54
N LYS A 102 -24.09 7.42 16.51
CA LYS A 102 -23.74 8.42 15.50
C LYS A 102 -22.56 7.96 14.65
N LEU A 103 -22.75 7.99 13.33
CA LEU A 103 -21.68 7.73 12.38
C LEU A 103 -20.81 8.99 12.21
N ASP A 104 -19.50 8.83 12.38
CA ASP A 104 -18.51 9.88 12.16
C ASP A 104 -17.40 9.30 11.27
N LEU A 105 -17.42 9.70 10.01
CA LEU A 105 -16.43 9.30 9.01
C LEU A 105 -15.34 10.36 8.78
N THR A 106 -15.32 11.42 9.60
CA THR A 106 -14.26 12.41 9.52
C THR A 106 -12.92 11.76 9.82
N ARG A 107 -11.93 12.06 8.99
CA ARG A 107 -10.58 11.54 9.10
C ARG A 107 -9.53 12.60 8.84
N LYS A 108 -8.33 12.40 9.35
CA LYS A 108 -7.17 13.17 8.96
C LYS A 108 -6.59 12.58 7.69
N VAL A 109 -6.53 13.40 6.66
CA VAL A 109 -5.94 13.06 5.36
C VAL A 109 -4.61 13.77 5.25
N ALA A 110 -3.55 13.03 4.94
CA ALA A 110 -2.24 13.59 4.71
C ALA A 110 -2.16 14.10 3.27
N VAL A 111 -1.77 15.35 3.10
CA VAL A 111 -1.47 15.93 1.78
C VAL A 111 0.04 15.99 1.66
N THR A 112 0.61 15.25 0.70
CA THR A 112 2.06 15.05 0.55
C THR A 112 2.49 15.04 -0.91
N GLY A 113 3.80 14.98 -1.13
CA GLY A 113 4.39 14.87 -2.46
C GLY A 113 5.28 16.05 -2.81
N PRO A 114 6.17 15.90 -3.80
CA PRO A 114 7.16 16.92 -4.15
C PRO A 114 6.55 18.23 -4.69
N VAL A 115 5.32 18.15 -5.19
CA VAL A 115 4.59 19.32 -5.75
C VAL A 115 3.89 20.13 -4.67
N VAL A 116 3.70 19.56 -3.47
CA VAL A 116 3.02 20.23 -2.37
C VAL A 116 3.99 21.15 -1.64
N ALA A 117 3.69 22.45 -1.62
CA ALA A 117 4.56 23.43 -0.96
C ALA A 117 4.65 23.22 0.56
N ASP A 118 3.51 23.02 1.20
CA ASP A 118 3.38 22.79 2.63
C ASP A 118 2.65 21.46 2.92
N PRO A 119 3.38 20.35 3.07
CA PRO A 119 2.77 19.07 3.44
C PRO A 119 2.06 19.17 4.79
N ALA A 120 0.77 18.80 4.84
CA ALA A 120 -0.06 19.00 6.00
C ALA A 120 -1.09 17.87 6.19
N TYR A 121 -1.68 17.79 7.38
CA TYR A 121 -2.86 16.99 7.62
C TYR A 121 -4.09 17.87 7.57
N VAL A 122 -5.05 17.51 6.73
CA VAL A 122 -6.36 18.15 6.64
C VAL A 122 -7.44 17.22 7.19
N VAL A 123 -8.50 17.78 7.75
CA VAL A 123 -9.66 16.99 8.19
C VAL A 123 -10.69 17.00 7.07
N ALA A 124 -11.04 15.82 6.60
CA ALA A 124 -11.97 15.65 5.48
C ALA A 124 -12.91 14.47 5.69
N LEU A 125 -13.99 14.46 4.90
CA LEU A 125 -14.89 13.32 4.74
C LEU A 125 -14.54 12.58 3.43
N PRO A 126 -14.83 11.28 3.34
CA PRO A 126 -14.85 10.59 2.05
C PRO A 126 -15.80 11.32 1.08
N GLY A 127 -15.39 11.44 -0.18
CA GLY A 127 -16.16 12.18 -1.18
C GLY A 127 -15.88 13.69 -1.22
N THR A 128 -14.97 14.21 -0.37
CA THR A 128 -14.54 15.61 -0.48
C THR A 128 -13.79 15.83 -1.79
N PRO A 129 -14.10 16.86 -2.59
CA PRO A 129 -13.37 17.17 -3.81
C PRO A 129 -11.89 17.47 -3.52
N VAL A 130 -10.98 16.95 -4.34
CA VAL A 130 -9.52 17.15 -4.18
C VAL A 130 -9.17 18.64 -4.11
N LYS A 131 -9.78 19.45 -4.97
CA LYS A 131 -9.54 20.90 -5.05
C LYS A 131 -9.94 21.71 -3.79
N GLU A 132 -10.73 21.13 -2.90
CA GLU A 132 -11.04 21.72 -1.60
C GLU A 132 -9.98 21.39 -0.54
N LEU A 133 -9.14 20.37 -0.81
CA LEU A 133 -8.13 19.87 0.11
C LEU A 133 -6.73 20.43 -0.20
N VAL A 134 -6.46 20.69 -1.48
CA VAL A 134 -5.13 21.15 -1.94
C VAL A 134 -5.25 21.89 -3.28
N ASP A 135 -4.41 22.89 -3.45
CA ASP A 135 -4.21 23.54 -4.76
C ASP A 135 -3.43 22.59 -5.67
N VAL A 136 -4.04 22.22 -6.79
CA VAL A 136 -3.45 21.26 -7.75
C VAL A 136 -2.82 22.01 -8.91
N PRO A 137 -1.48 22.01 -9.06
CA PRO A 137 -0.82 22.55 -10.25
C PRO A 137 -1.25 21.83 -11.54
N ALA A 138 -1.23 22.51 -12.66
CA ALA A 138 -1.71 21.98 -13.94
C ALA A 138 -0.91 20.77 -14.46
N ASP A 139 0.35 20.66 -14.06
CA ASP A 139 1.28 19.56 -14.41
C ASP A 139 1.39 18.49 -13.33
N ALA A 140 0.51 18.50 -12.33
CA ALA A 140 0.54 17.54 -11.24
C ALA A 140 -0.40 16.36 -11.47
N ARG A 141 0.09 15.16 -11.16
CA ARG A 141 -0.74 13.96 -10.97
C ARG A 141 -1.17 13.90 -9.53
N VAL A 142 -2.47 13.73 -9.32
CA VAL A 142 -3.07 13.54 -7.99
C VAL A 142 -3.36 12.09 -7.75
N ILE A 143 -2.75 11.54 -6.72
CA ILE A 143 -2.88 10.13 -6.34
C ILE A 143 -3.63 10.06 -5.00
N GLY A 144 -4.74 9.35 -4.97
CA GLY A 144 -5.42 8.98 -3.74
C GLY A 144 -4.75 7.76 -3.11
N GLY A 145 -4.01 7.97 -2.03
CA GLY A 145 -3.12 6.98 -1.44
C GLY A 145 -1.64 7.29 -1.68
N ASP A 146 -0.80 6.28 -1.56
CA ASP A 146 0.64 6.37 -1.80
C ASP A 146 1.01 6.14 -3.29
N VAL A 147 2.29 6.31 -3.61
CA VAL A 147 2.80 6.21 -4.99
C VAL A 147 2.87 4.78 -5.53
N LEU A 148 2.75 3.76 -4.70
CA LEU A 148 2.88 2.36 -5.10
C LEU A 148 1.53 1.72 -5.40
N THR A 149 0.51 2.04 -4.59
CA THR A 149 -0.79 1.37 -4.61
C THR A 149 -1.96 2.34 -4.79
N GLY A 150 -1.68 3.65 -4.83
CA GLY A 150 -2.70 4.67 -4.94
C GLY A 150 -3.33 4.76 -6.33
N GLU A 151 -4.51 5.36 -6.38
CA GLU A 151 -5.29 5.56 -7.59
C GLU A 151 -5.15 6.98 -8.13
N ASN A 152 -5.02 7.13 -9.44
CA ASN A 152 -5.01 8.46 -10.06
C ASN A 152 -6.42 9.08 -10.05
N LEU A 153 -6.61 10.11 -9.23
CA LEU A 153 -7.89 10.79 -9.08
C LEU A 153 -8.08 11.95 -10.07
N GLY A 154 -6.98 12.48 -10.59
CA GLY A 154 -7.01 13.76 -11.33
C GLY A 154 -7.37 14.96 -10.44
N ALA A 155 -7.33 16.17 -11.03
CA ALA A 155 -7.58 17.41 -10.30
C ALA A 155 -9.06 17.57 -9.87
N ASP A 156 -10.00 17.04 -10.65
CA ASP A 156 -11.45 17.10 -10.41
C ASP A 156 -11.99 15.87 -9.66
N GLY A 157 -11.10 15.01 -9.18
CA GLY A 157 -11.47 13.80 -8.45
C GLY A 157 -11.93 14.05 -7.02
N TYR A 158 -12.32 12.99 -6.36
CA TYR A 158 -12.85 13.00 -5.01
C TYR A 158 -12.06 12.04 -4.12
N LEU A 159 -11.94 12.37 -2.84
CA LEU A 159 -11.31 11.50 -1.85
C LEU A 159 -12.09 10.19 -1.71
N GLY A 160 -11.45 9.07 -1.99
CA GLY A 160 -12.04 7.73 -1.88
C GLY A 160 -12.31 7.30 -0.43
N TYR A 161 -13.15 6.29 -0.28
CA TYR A 161 -13.61 5.84 1.04
C TYR A 161 -12.47 5.29 1.91
N PHE A 162 -11.47 4.63 1.33
CA PHE A 162 -10.34 4.04 2.07
C PHE A 162 -9.08 4.90 2.02
N GLN A 163 -9.13 6.06 1.34
CA GLN A 163 -7.98 6.93 1.17
C GLN A 163 -7.84 7.88 2.37
N ASP A 164 -6.70 7.85 3.03
CA ASP A 164 -6.30 8.74 4.12
C ASP A 164 -5.07 9.58 3.77
N GLN A 165 -4.66 9.54 2.51
CA GLN A 165 -3.55 10.29 1.95
C GLN A 165 -3.86 10.75 0.53
N LEU A 166 -3.39 11.96 0.19
CA LEU A 166 -3.27 12.48 -1.17
C LEU A 166 -1.80 12.73 -1.47
N THR A 167 -1.31 12.18 -2.57
CA THR A 167 0.07 12.36 -3.01
C THR A 167 0.10 13.07 -4.35
N LEU A 168 0.80 14.18 -4.45
CA LEU A 168 0.93 14.95 -5.67
C LEU A 168 2.35 14.80 -6.21
N LEU A 169 2.47 14.37 -7.48
CA LEU A 169 3.73 14.21 -8.21
C LEU A 169 3.72 15.07 -9.48
N HIS A 170 4.90 15.42 -9.97
CA HIS A 170 5.01 15.98 -11.31
C HIS A 170 4.60 14.96 -12.37
N GLU A 171 3.79 15.37 -13.35
CA GLU A 171 3.46 14.50 -14.47
C GLU A 171 4.68 14.34 -15.39
N GLY A 172 5.07 13.10 -15.63
CA GLY A 172 6.23 12.74 -16.42
C GLY A 172 5.94 12.80 -17.91
N THR A 173 6.23 13.93 -18.55
CA THR A 173 6.02 14.14 -19.99
C THR A 173 7.33 14.12 -20.80
N GLU A 174 8.47 14.21 -20.14
CA GLU A 174 9.77 14.28 -20.80
C GLU A 174 10.31 12.88 -21.18
N ARG A 175 10.67 12.72 -22.46
CA ARG A 175 11.39 11.54 -22.95
C ARG A 175 12.88 11.77 -22.90
N GLU A 176 13.61 10.91 -22.21
CA GLU A 176 15.04 10.97 -22.09
C GLU A 176 15.72 10.09 -23.17
N TRP A 177 16.49 10.70 -24.08
CA TRP A 177 17.28 9.98 -25.08
C TRP A 177 18.49 9.30 -24.41
N PHE A 178 18.70 8.00 -24.71
CA PHE A 178 19.79 7.20 -24.17
C PHE A 178 19.95 7.28 -22.64
N GLY A 179 18.82 7.45 -21.90
CA GLY A 179 18.83 7.58 -20.45
C GLY A 179 19.54 6.42 -19.74
N TRP A 180 19.43 5.20 -20.26
CA TRP A 180 20.10 4.00 -19.75
C TRP A 180 21.62 4.04 -19.89
N ALA A 181 22.19 4.82 -20.80
CA ALA A 181 23.63 4.95 -21.04
C ALA A 181 24.24 6.20 -20.37
N LYS A 182 23.44 7.10 -19.81
CA LYS A 182 23.96 8.32 -19.17
C LYS A 182 24.68 7.98 -17.87
N PRO A 183 25.96 8.41 -17.71
CA PRO A 183 26.75 8.08 -16.52
C PRO A 183 26.26 8.79 -15.25
N PHE A 184 25.55 9.91 -15.39
CA PHE A 184 24.99 10.68 -14.30
C PHE A 184 23.51 10.96 -14.53
N ARG A 185 22.66 10.43 -13.65
CA ARG A 185 21.21 10.64 -13.67
C ARG A 185 20.72 11.17 -12.31
N PRO A 186 20.92 12.47 -12.04
CA PRO A 186 20.67 13.03 -10.72
C PRO A 186 19.21 13.03 -10.29
N LYS A 187 18.27 12.96 -11.24
CA LYS A 187 16.83 12.97 -10.98
C LYS A 187 16.23 11.55 -10.85
N VAL A 188 16.94 10.52 -11.28
CA VAL A 188 16.40 9.15 -11.33
C VAL A 188 17.02 8.28 -10.25
N HIS A 189 16.19 7.66 -9.44
CA HIS A 189 16.63 6.67 -8.46
C HIS A 189 17.10 5.38 -9.15
N SER A 190 18.22 4.82 -8.71
CA SER A 190 18.74 3.54 -9.17
C SER A 190 18.61 2.50 -8.06
N SER A 191 17.72 1.53 -8.23
CA SER A 191 17.57 0.41 -7.29
C SER A 191 18.80 -0.50 -7.24
N SER A 192 19.54 -0.60 -8.36
CA SER A 192 20.76 -1.41 -8.50
C SER A 192 22.06 -0.65 -8.22
N TRP A 193 21.98 0.61 -7.74
CA TRP A 193 23.12 1.46 -7.42
C TRP A 193 24.11 1.68 -8.59
N CYS A 194 23.63 1.64 -9.82
CA CYS A 194 24.45 1.87 -11.02
C CYS A 194 24.94 3.32 -11.14
N TYR A 195 25.94 3.53 -11.99
CA TYR A 195 26.44 4.85 -12.39
C TYR A 195 26.79 5.79 -11.22
N PHE A 196 27.61 5.31 -10.30
CA PHE A 196 28.07 6.07 -9.12
C PHE A 196 26.97 6.51 -8.15
N SER A 197 25.75 6.04 -8.29
CA SER A 197 24.65 6.36 -7.34
C SER A 197 24.95 5.90 -5.92
N TRP A 198 25.80 4.90 -5.74
CA TRP A 198 26.29 4.43 -4.45
C TRP A 198 27.12 5.47 -3.67
N LEU A 199 27.62 6.52 -4.32
CA LEU A 199 28.33 7.64 -3.66
C LEU A 199 27.37 8.57 -2.87
N THR A 200 26.07 8.50 -3.13
CA THR A 200 25.05 9.37 -2.52
C THR A 200 23.90 8.59 -1.88
N PRO A 201 24.17 7.72 -0.88
CA PRO A 201 23.16 6.80 -0.34
C PRO A 201 21.99 7.47 0.37
N GLY A 202 22.16 8.71 0.82
CA GLY A 202 21.13 9.49 1.52
C GLY A 202 20.41 10.51 0.64
N LYS A 203 20.60 10.46 -0.68
CA LYS A 203 20.00 11.42 -1.60
C LYS A 203 18.47 11.29 -1.62
N LYS A 204 17.79 12.44 -1.51
CA LYS A 204 16.36 12.54 -1.76
C LYS A 204 16.13 12.83 -3.25
N TYR A 205 15.11 12.22 -3.82
CA TYR A 205 14.76 12.36 -5.22
C TYR A 205 13.42 13.05 -5.34
N ASP A 206 13.34 13.97 -6.27
CA ASP A 206 12.10 14.56 -6.76
C ASP A 206 11.58 13.63 -7.86
N MET A 207 10.67 12.73 -7.48
CA MET A 207 10.16 11.68 -8.36
C MET A 207 9.04 12.24 -9.23
N ASP A 208 9.02 11.83 -10.49
CA ASP A 208 7.93 12.07 -11.43
C ASP A 208 7.25 10.75 -11.84
N THR A 209 6.27 10.83 -12.73
CA THR A 209 5.54 9.66 -13.22
C THR A 209 6.16 9.02 -14.47
N ASN A 210 7.39 9.40 -14.86
CA ASN A 210 8.06 8.79 -16.00
C ASN A 210 8.44 7.34 -15.73
N LEU A 211 8.12 6.45 -16.65
CA LEU A 211 8.46 5.03 -16.57
C LEU A 211 9.97 4.78 -16.71
N HIS A 212 10.72 5.70 -17.34
CA HIS A 212 12.16 5.57 -17.66
C HIS A 212 12.53 4.25 -18.36
N GLY A 213 11.68 3.78 -19.23
CA GLY A 213 11.83 2.52 -19.96
C GLY A 213 10.58 2.16 -20.74
N GLY A 214 10.44 0.88 -21.07
CA GLY A 214 9.25 0.35 -21.71
C GLY A 214 9.07 -1.13 -21.38
N PRO A 215 7.85 -1.67 -21.44
CA PRO A 215 7.57 -3.08 -21.12
C PRO A 215 8.39 -4.03 -21.97
N ARG A 216 8.93 -5.07 -21.35
CA ARG A 216 9.75 -6.13 -21.98
C ARG A 216 9.43 -7.47 -21.34
N ALA A 217 9.96 -8.56 -21.94
CA ALA A 217 9.88 -9.87 -21.32
C ALA A 217 10.67 -9.92 -20.00
N PHE A 218 10.19 -10.72 -19.06
CA PHE A 218 10.87 -10.95 -17.78
C PHE A 218 12.21 -11.67 -18.00
N VAL A 219 13.33 -11.04 -17.59
CA VAL A 219 14.68 -11.57 -17.74
C VAL A 219 15.39 -11.78 -16.40
N GLU A 220 15.00 -11.07 -15.37
CA GLU A 220 15.55 -11.20 -14.03
C GLU A 220 14.60 -11.96 -13.12
N THR A 221 15.13 -12.65 -12.11
CA THR A 221 14.36 -13.45 -11.16
C THR A 221 14.52 -12.94 -9.74
N LYS A 222 15.73 -12.71 -9.29
CA LYS A 222 16.05 -12.42 -7.90
C LYS A 222 15.51 -11.07 -7.38
N CYS A 223 15.30 -10.07 -8.24
CA CYS A 223 14.88 -8.74 -7.81
C CYS A 223 13.51 -8.73 -7.13
N PHE A 224 12.62 -9.67 -7.47
CA PHE A 224 11.29 -9.77 -6.86
C PHE A 224 11.35 -10.45 -5.50
N GLU A 225 12.13 -11.52 -5.37
CA GLU A 225 12.33 -12.21 -4.10
C GLU A 225 12.98 -11.30 -3.04
N ASP A 226 13.87 -10.39 -3.45
CA ASP A 226 14.56 -9.45 -2.55
C ASP A 226 13.59 -8.41 -1.93
N VAL A 227 12.43 -8.18 -2.53
CA VAL A 227 11.44 -7.19 -2.07
C VAL A 227 10.11 -7.77 -1.59
N THR A 228 9.94 -9.08 -1.70
CA THR A 228 8.72 -9.79 -1.28
C THR A 228 9.00 -10.62 -0.02
N PRO A 229 8.69 -10.10 1.17
CA PRO A 229 8.97 -10.82 2.43
C PRO A 229 7.83 -11.80 2.78
N MET A 230 7.45 -12.65 1.84
CA MET A 230 6.41 -13.67 1.98
C MET A 230 6.95 -15.01 1.49
N ASP A 231 6.42 -16.12 2.00
CA ASP A 231 6.82 -17.46 1.59
C ASP A 231 6.10 -17.91 0.31
N ILE A 232 6.35 -17.16 -0.77
CA ILE A 232 5.79 -17.39 -2.11
C ILE A 232 6.90 -17.38 -3.16
N PHE A 233 6.56 -17.77 -4.38
CA PHE A 233 7.47 -17.73 -5.52
C PHE A 233 7.06 -16.63 -6.53
N PRO A 234 7.38 -15.34 -6.29
CA PRO A 234 6.78 -14.21 -6.99
C PRO A 234 6.95 -14.29 -8.51
N ILE A 235 8.15 -14.53 -9.04
CA ILE A 235 8.36 -14.61 -10.50
C ILE A 235 7.61 -15.77 -11.14
N TYR A 236 7.51 -16.92 -10.46
CA TYR A 236 6.78 -18.08 -10.98
C TYR A 236 5.28 -17.86 -10.91
N LEU A 237 4.80 -17.22 -9.85
CA LEU A 237 3.41 -16.82 -9.69
C LEU A 237 2.99 -15.85 -10.80
N ILE A 238 3.76 -14.78 -11.05
CA ILE A 238 3.51 -13.82 -12.12
C ILE A 238 3.42 -14.51 -13.49
N LYS A 239 4.36 -15.42 -13.78
CA LYS A 239 4.34 -16.19 -15.02
C LYS A 239 3.15 -17.15 -15.12
N ALA A 240 2.72 -17.74 -14.01
CA ALA A 240 1.53 -18.58 -13.96
C ALA A 240 0.26 -17.75 -14.23
N CYS A 241 0.15 -16.55 -13.68
CA CYS A 241 -0.95 -15.62 -13.95
C CYS A 241 -1.01 -15.23 -15.44
N LEU A 242 0.13 -14.88 -16.04
CA LEU A 242 0.21 -14.57 -17.47
C LEU A 242 -0.18 -15.75 -18.37
N ALA A 243 0.13 -16.98 -17.95
CA ALA A 243 -0.21 -18.19 -18.68
C ALA A 243 -1.66 -18.67 -18.44
N GLY A 244 -2.37 -18.12 -17.45
CA GLY A 244 -3.67 -18.59 -17.01
C GLY A 244 -3.65 -20.01 -16.40
N ASP A 245 -2.51 -20.43 -15.84
CA ASP A 245 -2.29 -21.77 -15.29
C ASP A 245 -2.69 -21.81 -13.82
N ILE A 246 -3.95 -22.17 -13.56
CA ILE A 246 -4.57 -22.19 -12.22
C ILE A 246 -3.82 -23.08 -11.26
N GLU A 247 -3.44 -24.30 -11.68
CA GLU A 247 -2.74 -25.24 -10.80
C GLU A 247 -1.39 -24.66 -10.34
N LYS A 248 -0.67 -23.98 -11.22
CA LYS A 248 0.57 -23.31 -10.86
C LYS A 248 0.35 -22.06 -10.03
N MET A 249 -0.72 -21.27 -10.27
CA MET A 249 -1.06 -20.14 -9.43
C MET A 249 -1.30 -20.59 -7.98
N GLU A 250 -2.10 -21.65 -7.77
CA GLU A 250 -2.33 -22.26 -6.45
C GLU A 250 -1.01 -22.71 -5.80
N LYS A 251 -0.17 -23.41 -6.56
CA LYS A 251 1.10 -23.96 -6.07
C LYS A 251 2.11 -22.88 -5.68
N PHE A 252 2.06 -21.69 -6.31
CA PHE A 252 3.02 -20.62 -6.09
C PHE A 252 2.51 -19.51 -5.16
N GLY A 253 1.32 -19.67 -4.56
CA GLY A 253 0.85 -18.84 -3.46
C GLY A 253 -0.17 -17.76 -3.83
N ILE A 254 -1.01 -17.95 -4.87
CA ILE A 254 -2.02 -16.97 -5.28
C ILE A 254 -3.02 -16.62 -4.16
N TYR A 255 -3.30 -17.55 -3.23
CA TYR A 255 -4.22 -17.32 -2.12
C TYR A 255 -3.68 -16.41 -1.03
N GLU A 256 -2.35 -16.21 -0.99
CA GLU A 256 -1.68 -15.45 0.06
C GLU A 256 -1.37 -14.01 -0.33
N VAL A 257 -1.61 -13.63 -1.60
CA VAL A 257 -1.18 -12.33 -2.14
C VAL A 257 -2.34 -11.47 -2.58
N LEU A 258 -2.16 -10.17 -2.36
CA LEU A 258 -2.92 -9.11 -3.01
C LEU A 258 -2.00 -8.34 -3.98
N PRO A 259 -2.55 -7.66 -5.00
CA PRO A 259 -1.74 -6.86 -5.92
C PRO A 259 -0.82 -5.86 -5.20
N GLU A 260 -1.30 -5.23 -4.14
CA GLU A 260 -0.56 -4.26 -3.32
C GLU A 260 0.69 -4.84 -2.63
N ASP A 261 0.72 -6.14 -2.34
CA ASP A 261 1.86 -6.79 -1.69
C ASP A 261 3.06 -6.90 -2.64
N LEU A 262 2.79 -6.93 -3.96
CA LEU A 262 3.79 -6.98 -5.03
C LEU A 262 4.05 -5.62 -5.69
N ALA A 263 3.54 -4.51 -5.14
CA ALA A 263 3.74 -3.17 -5.70
C ALA A 263 5.23 -2.76 -5.79
N LEU A 264 6.09 -3.22 -4.87
CA LEU A 264 7.52 -3.02 -5.00
C LEU A 264 8.13 -3.79 -6.18
N CYS A 265 7.52 -4.90 -6.60
CA CYS A 265 7.97 -5.62 -7.79
C CYS A 265 7.82 -4.76 -9.04
N ASP A 266 6.72 -3.98 -9.18
CA ASP A 266 6.58 -3.00 -10.27
C ASP A 266 7.74 -2.00 -10.29
N TYR A 267 8.12 -1.52 -9.10
CA TYR A 267 9.17 -0.51 -8.98
C TYR A 267 10.56 -1.04 -9.33
N VAL A 268 10.90 -2.25 -8.88
CA VAL A 268 12.22 -2.84 -9.10
C VAL A 268 12.34 -3.57 -10.44
N ASP A 269 11.24 -3.86 -11.13
CA ASP A 269 11.26 -4.57 -12.41
C ASP A 269 11.99 -3.77 -13.50
N PRO A 270 13.14 -4.23 -13.99
CA PRO A 270 13.84 -3.60 -15.12
C PRO A 270 13.04 -3.74 -16.42
N SER A 271 12.13 -4.71 -16.51
CA SER A 271 11.29 -4.98 -17.67
C SER A 271 10.04 -4.12 -17.74
N LYS A 272 9.76 -3.35 -16.68
CA LYS A 272 8.64 -2.37 -16.61
C LYS A 272 7.27 -2.96 -16.90
N ASN A 273 7.01 -4.15 -16.41
CA ASN A 273 5.69 -4.76 -16.48
C ASN A 273 4.83 -4.27 -15.31
N ASP A 274 3.54 -4.24 -15.50
CA ASP A 274 2.54 -3.94 -14.47
C ASP A 274 2.22 -5.24 -13.71
N ILE A 275 2.99 -5.49 -12.65
CA ILE A 275 2.89 -6.73 -11.86
C ILE A 275 1.56 -6.76 -11.10
N GLN A 276 1.14 -5.63 -10.56
CA GLN A 276 -0.14 -5.54 -9.84
C GLN A 276 -1.31 -5.91 -10.74
N ALA A 277 -1.35 -5.39 -11.97
CA ALA A 277 -2.40 -5.75 -12.94
C ALA A 277 -2.34 -7.23 -13.33
N ILE A 278 -1.15 -7.81 -13.49
CA ILE A 278 -1.00 -9.24 -13.80
C ILE A 278 -1.53 -10.12 -12.66
N ILE A 279 -1.22 -9.79 -11.42
CA ILE A 279 -1.73 -10.54 -10.25
C ILE A 279 -3.25 -10.37 -10.13
N GLN A 280 -3.78 -9.17 -10.33
CA GLN A 280 -5.23 -8.95 -10.31
C GLN A 280 -5.95 -9.81 -11.36
N GLN A 281 -5.42 -9.90 -12.59
CA GLN A 281 -5.95 -10.79 -13.62
C GLN A 281 -5.94 -12.27 -13.19
N GLY A 282 -4.86 -12.70 -12.51
CA GLY A 282 -4.79 -14.06 -11.95
C GLY A 282 -5.86 -14.30 -10.89
N ILE A 283 -6.05 -13.36 -9.96
CA ILE A 283 -7.08 -13.44 -8.91
C ILE A 283 -8.48 -13.47 -9.54
N ASP A 284 -8.75 -12.60 -10.50
CA ASP A 284 -10.06 -12.54 -11.19
C ASP A 284 -10.37 -13.85 -11.94
N LEU A 285 -9.34 -14.47 -12.54
CA LEU A 285 -9.48 -15.79 -13.18
C LEU A 285 -9.81 -16.87 -12.12
N MET A 286 -9.09 -16.88 -10.98
CA MET A 286 -9.36 -17.81 -9.89
C MET A 286 -10.79 -17.68 -9.36
N ILE A 287 -11.26 -16.45 -9.12
CA ILE A 287 -12.62 -16.19 -8.66
C ILE A 287 -13.65 -16.74 -9.66
N LYS A 288 -13.42 -16.51 -10.96
CA LYS A 288 -14.32 -16.96 -12.02
C LYS A 288 -14.42 -18.48 -12.12
N GLU A 289 -13.32 -19.19 -11.92
CA GLU A 289 -13.28 -20.65 -11.99
C GLU A 289 -13.79 -21.33 -10.70
N MET A 290 -13.81 -20.61 -9.58
CA MET A 290 -14.30 -21.12 -8.29
C MET A 290 -15.77 -20.76 -8.01
N ALA A 291 -16.38 -19.86 -8.80
CA ALA A 291 -17.78 -19.46 -8.68
C ALA A 291 -18.72 -20.47 -9.36
#